data_3355b711a3ea8a42dce9dd26eb8d0aa9
#
_entry.id   3355b711a3ea8a42dce9dd26eb8d0aa9
#
_cell.length_a   1.000
_cell.length_b   1.000
_cell.length_c   1.000
_cell.angle_alpha   90.00
_cell.angle_beta   90.00
_cell.angle_gamma   90.00
#
_symmetry.space_group_name_H-M   'P 1'
#
loop_
_entity.id
_entity.type
_entity.pdbx_description
1 polymer ?
#
loop_
_entity_poly.entity_id
_entity_poly.type
_entity_poly.pdbx_seq_one_letter_code
_entity_poly.pdbx_strand_id
1 'polypeptide(L)'
;MDYLLDVHTHTIASGHAYNTIMEMAKAGFDKGLKLLGITEHAPMMPGTCHAMYFHNLKVVPRTMCGIELMLGAELNILDYDGHIDLDTRVLKQLDLKIASLHSVCIQPGTRKENTQAVLGAIHNPLVDIIGHPDDGIYPLEYEPIVEAAKETNTLLEVNNNSLNPAGSRKHTRENLIAMLELCKEYKQPVIMNSDSHVFCDVARRDFSGVEVVISSKDGEVLPLVPAVIGLNLFNAIIYISPIL
;
A
#
# COMPACT_ATOMS: atom_id res chain seq x y z
N MET A 1 -11.14 11.02 -13.68
CA MET A 1 -11.40 9.76 -12.94
C MET A 1 -11.37 10.13 -11.47
N ASP A 2 -12.44 9.89 -10.71
CA ASP A 2 -12.50 10.29 -9.30
C ASP A 2 -11.97 9.12 -8.45
N TYR A 3 -10.84 9.33 -7.79
CA TYR A 3 -10.30 8.37 -6.83
C TYR A 3 -11.06 8.50 -5.52
N LEU A 4 -11.54 7.38 -4.99
CA LEU A 4 -12.38 7.38 -3.80
C LEU A 4 -11.62 7.00 -2.53
N LEU A 5 -10.42 6.46 -2.65
CA LEU A 5 -9.62 6.02 -1.51
C LEU A 5 -8.13 6.27 -1.70
N ASP A 6 -7.44 6.43 -0.59
CA ASP A 6 -5.99 6.41 -0.47
C ASP A 6 -5.68 5.76 0.88
N VAL A 7 -5.11 4.57 0.89
CA VAL A 7 -4.98 3.78 2.11
C VAL A 7 -3.53 3.60 2.58
N HIS A 8 -2.59 4.31 1.95
CA HIS A 8 -1.20 4.35 2.37
C HIS A 8 -0.79 5.80 2.59
N THR A 9 -0.94 6.25 3.84
CA THR A 9 -0.55 7.60 4.26
C THR A 9 0.00 7.62 5.68
N HIS A 10 0.84 8.59 5.98
CA HIS A 10 1.57 8.73 7.23
C HIS A 10 1.29 10.04 7.93
N THR A 11 1.40 10.03 9.27
CA THR A 11 1.32 11.23 10.10
C THR A 11 2.61 11.46 10.88
N ILE A 12 2.65 12.48 11.72
CA ILE A 12 3.78 12.77 12.59
C ILE A 12 4.17 11.57 13.48
N ALA A 13 3.30 10.58 13.66
CA ALA A 13 3.59 9.38 14.43
C ALA A 13 4.63 8.48 13.72
N SER A 14 4.75 8.55 12.42
CA SER A 14 5.79 7.86 11.63
C SER A 14 7.19 8.48 11.77
N GLY A 15 7.33 9.62 12.47
CA GLY A 15 8.61 10.25 12.78
C GLY A 15 9.22 11.11 11.67
N HIS A 16 8.86 10.87 10.42
CA HIS A 16 9.32 11.65 9.25
C HIS A 16 8.19 12.05 8.30
N ALA A 17 6.95 12.06 8.81
CA ALA A 17 5.81 12.72 8.20
C ALA A 17 5.38 13.91 9.06
N TYR A 18 4.58 14.84 8.53
CA TYR A 18 4.52 16.20 9.09
C TYR A 18 3.12 16.69 9.44
N ASN A 19 2.09 15.83 9.39
CA ASN A 19 0.72 16.19 9.68
C ASN A 19 0.07 15.25 10.69
N THR A 20 -0.99 15.71 11.34
CA THR A 20 -1.82 14.92 12.23
C THR A 20 -2.86 14.12 11.45
N ILE A 21 -3.48 13.09 12.10
CA ILE A 21 -4.60 12.33 11.50
C ILE A 21 -5.71 13.28 11.02
N MET A 22 -6.03 14.32 11.80
CA MET A 22 -7.09 15.27 11.46
C MET A 22 -6.76 16.09 10.21
N GLU A 23 -5.53 16.57 10.07
CA GLU A 23 -5.08 17.31 8.88
C GLU A 23 -5.08 16.44 7.64
N MET A 24 -4.63 15.18 7.76
CA MET A 24 -4.66 14.21 6.66
C MET A 24 -6.10 13.86 6.26
N ALA A 25 -6.99 13.63 7.23
CA ALA A 25 -8.41 13.39 6.98
C ALA A 25 -9.09 14.57 6.28
N LYS A 26 -8.80 15.80 6.74
CA LYS A 26 -9.30 17.01 6.09
C LYS A 26 -8.82 17.14 4.65
N ALA A 27 -7.54 16.89 4.40
CA ALA A 27 -6.98 16.93 3.05
C ALA A 27 -7.60 15.87 2.13
N GLY A 28 -7.82 14.65 2.63
CA GLY A 28 -8.52 13.61 1.88
C GLY A 28 -9.94 14.00 1.52
N PHE A 29 -10.69 14.54 2.48
CA PHE A 29 -12.05 15.03 2.26
C PHE A 29 -12.09 16.16 1.21
N ASP A 30 -11.22 17.17 1.34
CA ASP A 30 -11.15 18.30 0.42
C ASP A 30 -10.79 17.87 -1.02
N LYS A 31 -10.09 16.74 -1.19
CA LYS A 31 -9.76 16.13 -2.48
C LYS A 31 -10.79 15.12 -2.98
N GLY A 32 -11.92 14.96 -2.27
CA GLY A 32 -13.05 14.13 -2.67
C GLY A 32 -12.94 12.65 -2.32
N LEU A 33 -11.92 12.24 -1.55
CA LEU A 33 -11.84 10.88 -1.04
C LEU A 33 -13.04 10.54 -0.15
N LYS A 34 -13.43 9.27 -0.12
CA LYS A 34 -14.45 8.70 0.76
C LYS A 34 -13.81 7.89 1.89
N LEU A 35 -12.62 7.36 1.65
CA LEU A 35 -11.86 6.53 2.57
C LEU A 35 -10.39 6.95 2.58
N LEU A 36 -9.83 7.13 3.77
CA LEU A 36 -8.40 7.37 3.98
C LEU A 36 -7.83 6.31 4.94
N GLY A 37 -6.74 5.68 4.56
CA GLY A 37 -5.95 4.83 5.44
C GLY A 37 -4.84 5.62 6.11
N ILE A 38 -4.73 5.51 7.42
CA ILE A 38 -3.59 5.97 8.21
C ILE A 38 -2.78 4.74 8.57
N THR A 39 -1.63 4.57 7.92
CA THR A 39 -0.80 3.36 8.00
C THR A 39 0.63 3.74 8.39
N GLU A 40 0.78 4.12 9.65
CA GLU A 40 2.08 4.53 10.19
C GLU A 40 3.14 3.44 10.05
N HIS A 41 4.38 3.84 9.86
CA HIS A 41 5.51 2.90 9.92
C HIS A 41 5.56 2.15 11.25
N ALA A 42 5.68 0.84 11.18
CA ALA A 42 5.77 -0.03 12.34
C ALA A 42 7.12 0.12 13.10
N PRO A 43 7.23 -0.37 14.33
CA PRO A 43 8.25 0.05 15.29
C PRO A 43 9.72 -0.13 14.90
N MET A 44 10.05 -0.98 13.94
CA MET A 44 11.45 -1.17 13.50
C MET A 44 11.95 -0.06 12.57
N MET A 45 11.06 0.79 12.06
CA MET A 45 11.44 2.00 11.33
C MET A 45 12.02 3.02 12.31
N PRO A 46 13.25 3.52 12.12
CA PRO A 46 13.85 4.52 13.00
C PRO A 46 13.02 5.80 13.11
N GLY A 47 12.78 6.26 14.34
CA GLY A 47 12.05 7.51 14.61
C GLY A 47 10.53 7.39 14.66
N THR A 48 9.96 6.22 14.35
CA THR A 48 8.51 5.99 14.39
C THR A 48 7.99 5.79 15.82
N CYS A 49 6.67 5.64 15.93
CA CYS A 49 5.96 5.40 17.17
C CYS A 49 6.16 3.96 17.70
N HIS A 50 5.99 3.80 19.01
CA HIS A 50 6.06 2.52 19.69
C HIS A 50 4.84 1.63 19.39
N ALA A 51 4.97 0.30 19.53
CA ALA A 51 3.86 -0.67 19.35
C ALA A 51 2.57 -0.33 20.14
N MET A 52 2.68 0.39 21.26
CA MET A 52 1.54 0.88 22.03
C MET A 52 0.64 1.83 21.23
N TYR A 53 1.19 2.60 20.29
CA TYR A 53 0.41 3.47 19.40
C TYR A 53 -0.60 2.65 18.62
N PHE A 54 -0.16 1.58 17.96
CA PHE A 54 -1.01 0.69 17.17
C PHE A 54 -2.06 -0.01 18.02
N HIS A 55 -1.69 -0.47 19.21
CA HIS A 55 -2.65 -1.06 20.15
C HIS A 55 -3.73 -0.08 20.59
N ASN A 56 -3.42 1.22 20.66
CA ASN A 56 -4.34 2.26 21.11
C ASN A 56 -5.14 2.94 19.99
N LEU A 57 -4.91 2.61 18.71
CA LEU A 57 -5.67 3.16 17.57
C LEU A 57 -7.20 2.94 17.69
N LYS A 58 -7.63 1.98 18.48
CA LYS A 58 -9.04 1.72 18.81
C LYS A 58 -9.79 2.92 19.40
N VAL A 59 -9.11 3.92 19.96
CA VAL A 59 -9.74 5.13 20.52
C VAL A 59 -9.99 6.21 19.47
N VAL A 60 -9.38 6.07 18.29
CA VAL A 60 -9.54 7.02 17.19
C VAL A 60 -10.86 6.77 16.46
N PRO A 61 -11.71 7.80 16.27
CA PRO A 61 -12.95 7.65 15.51
C PRO A 61 -12.69 7.15 14.08
N ARG A 62 -13.54 6.25 13.60
CA ARG A 62 -13.49 5.74 12.21
C ARG A 62 -14.11 6.69 11.19
N THR A 63 -14.56 7.85 11.61
CA THR A 63 -15.03 8.95 10.75
C THR A 63 -14.48 10.25 11.30
N MET A 64 -13.82 11.04 10.47
CA MET A 64 -13.23 12.33 10.84
C MET A 64 -13.30 13.30 9.66
N CYS A 65 -13.63 14.56 9.90
CA CYS A 65 -13.75 15.59 8.86
C CYS A 65 -14.69 15.20 7.67
N GLY A 66 -15.63 14.27 7.88
CA GLY A 66 -16.56 13.84 6.84
C GLY A 66 -16.04 12.70 5.94
N ILE A 67 -14.89 12.09 6.27
CA ILE A 67 -14.31 10.94 5.55
C ILE A 67 -14.20 9.73 6.48
N GLU A 68 -14.33 8.53 5.94
CA GLU A 68 -14.06 7.29 6.67
C GLU A 68 -12.55 7.05 6.82
N LEU A 69 -12.14 6.48 7.97
CA LEU A 69 -10.75 6.16 8.26
C LEU A 69 -10.57 4.65 8.44
N MET A 70 -9.55 4.10 7.78
CA MET A 70 -8.93 2.83 8.15
C MET A 70 -7.64 3.10 8.91
N LEU A 71 -7.48 2.49 10.08
CA LEU A 71 -6.32 2.68 10.94
C LEU A 71 -5.48 1.40 10.95
N GLY A 72 -4.29 1.52 10.41
CA GLY A 72 -3.43 0.37 10.14
C GLY A 72 -1.97 0.62 10.43
N ALA A 73 -1.13 -0.19 9.81
CA ALA A 73 0.32 -0.07 9.87
C ALA A 73 0.96 -0.41 8.52
N GLU A 74 2.03 0.30 8.20
CA GLU A 74 3.01 -0.15 7.24
C GLU A 74 4.10 -0.92 8.00
N LEU A 75 4.03 -2.25 7.86
CA LEU A 75 4.90 -3.22 8.52
C LEU A 75 6.23 -3.32 7.81
N ASN A 76 7.30 -3.45 8.57
CA ASN A 76 8.62 -3.71 8.00
C ASN A 76 8.84 -5.22 7.85
N ILE A 77 9.22 -5.67 6.67
CA ILE A 77 9.77 -7.01 6.46
C ILE A 77 11.20 -7.00 7.00
N LEU A 78 11.52 -7.91 7.92
CA LEU A 78 12.75 -7.86 8.74
C LEU A 78 13.84 -8.82 8.29
N ASP A 79 13.47 -9.86 7.54
CA ASP A 79 14.38 -10.90 7.07
C ASP A 79 13.90 -11.55 5.79
N TYR A 80 14.70 -12.45 5.25
CA TYR A 80 14.40 -13.14 3.99
C TYR A 80 13.34 -14.26 4.13
N ASP A 81 12.92 -14.58 5.36
CA ASP A 81 11.78 -15.47 5.62
C ASP A 81 10.44 -14.71 5.66
N GLY A 82 10.48 -13.38 5.59
CA GLY A 82 9.30 -12.52 5.53
C GLY A 82 8.66 -12.21 6.88
N HIS A 83 9.42 -12.32 7.98
CA HIS A 83 8.92 -11.90 9.28
C HIS A 83 8.69 -10.39 9.33
N ILE A 84 7.67 -9.98 10.09
CA ILE A 84 7.24 -8.59 10.23
C ILE A 84 7.31 -8.13 11.69
N ASP A 85 7.34 -6.83 11.92
CA ASP A 85 7.71 -6.22 13.21
C ASP A 85 6.56 -5.93 14.20
N LEU A 86 5.33 -6.32 13.92
CA LEU A 86 4.23 -6.26 14.89
C LEU A 86 3.71 -7.66 15.23
N ASP A 87 3.38 -7.86 16.50
CA ASP A 87 2.83 -9.15 16.94
C ASP A 87 1.39 -9.38 16.45
N THR A 88 1.01 -10.66 16.34
CA THR A 88 -0.30 -11.11 15.86
C THR A 88 -1.47 -10.48 16.64
N ARG A 89 -1.31 -10.18 17.94
CA ARG A 89 -2.38 -9.61 18.76
C ARG A 89 -2.67 -8.18 18.36
N VAL A 90 -1.64 -7.40 18.04
CA VAL A 90 -1.78 -6.03 17.54
C VAL A 90 -2.34 -6.06 16.13
N LEU A 91 -1.78 -6.88 15.23
CA LEU A 91 -2.22 -6.98 13.84
C LEU A 91 -3.71 -7.27 13.70
N LYS A 92 -4.27 -8.14 14.56
CA LYS A 92 -5.71 -8.46 14.55
C LYS A 92 -6.64 -7.32 14.97
N GLN A 93 -6.10 -6.23 15.52
CA GLN A 93 -6.86 -5.05 15.93
C GLN A 93 -6.81 -3.93 14.89
N LEU A 94 -5.92 -4.05 13.90
CA LEU A 94 -5.76 -3.08 12.83
C LEU A 94 -6.73 -3.34 11.69
N ASP A 95 -7.22 -2.27 11.08
CA ASP A 95 -8.11 -2.33 9.92
C ASP A 95 -7.34 -2.72 8.65
N LEU A 96 -6.05 -2.33 8.54
CA LEU A 96 -5.23 -2.53 7.35
C LEU A 96 -3.77 -2.78 7.70
N LYS A 97 -3.11 -3.70 6.97
CA LYS A 97 -1.70 -4.06 7.14
C LYS A 97 -1.02 -4.13 5.79
N ILE A 98 -0.09 -3.17 5.58
CA ILE A 98 0.79 -3.11 4.42
C ILE A 98 2.14 -3.68 4.86
N ALA A 99 2.76 -4.55 4.09
CA ALA A 99 4.11 -5.06 4.37
C ALA A 99 5.08 -4.57 3.28
N SER A 100 6.18 -3.97 3.72
CA SER A 100 7.13 -3.29 2.84
C SER A 100 8.60 -3.62 3.17
N LEU A 101 9.44 -3.55 2.14
CA LEU A 101 10.91 -3.63 2.30
C LEU A 101 11.47 -2.22 2.50
N HIS A 102 12.17 -2.00 3.62
CA HIS A 102 12.82 -0.73 3.93
C HIS A 102 14.31 -0.93 4.25
N SER A 103 15.19 -0.17 3.60
CA SER A 103 16.65 -0.35 3.69
C SER A 103 17.23 -0.11 5.09
N VAL A 104 16.49 0.55 5.97
CA VAL A 104 16.83 0.74 7.37
C VAL A 104 16.43 -0.45 8.26
N CYS A 105 15.57 -1.36 7.76
CA CYS A 105 15.08 -2.53 8.50
C CYS A 105 15.67 -3.85 7.99
N ILE A 106 15.89 -3.97 6.68
CA ILE A 106 16.49 -5.15 6.05
C ILE A 106 17.47 -4.73 4.95
N GLN A 107 18.65 -5.32 4.93
CA GLN A 107 19.60 -5.07 3.83
C GLN A 107 19.12 -5.72 2.54
N PRO A 108 19.29 -5.06 1.37
CA PRO A 108 19.02 -5.69 0.08
C PRO A 108 19.88 -6.94 -0.13
N GLY A 109 19.23 -8.05 -0.42
CA GLY A 109 19.86 -9.31 -0.76
C GLY A 109 19.92 -9.55 -2.26
N THR A 110 20.18 -10.80 -2.64
CA THR A 110 20.00 -11.25 -4.03
C THR A 110 18.54 -11.16 -4.45
N ARG A 111 18.27 -11.16 -5.75
CA ARG A 111 16.89 -11.21 -6.28
C ARG A 111 16.05 -12.30 -5.64
N LYS A 112 16.64 -13.50 -5.49
CA LYS A 112 15.98 -14.65 -4.88
C LYS A 112 15.65 -14.42 -3.39
N GLU A 113 16.59 -13.88 -2.61
CA GLU A 113 16.38 -13.60 -1.19
C GLU A 113 15.32 -12.52 -0.99
N ASN A 114 15.37 -11.43 -1.75
CA ASN A 114 14.36 -10.38 -1.68
C ASN A 114 12.97 -10.92 -2.07
N THR A 115 12.89 -11.75 -3.12
CA THR A 115 11.63 -12.38 -3.54
C THR A 115 11.10 -13.29 -2.44
N GLN A 116 11.96 -14.08 -1.80
CA GLN A 116 11.58 -14.96 -0.68
C GLN A 116 11.02 -14.15 0.50
N ALA A 117 11.63 -13.02 0.85
CA ALA A 117 11.14 -12.12 1.89
C ALA A 117 9.72 -11.62 1.62
N VAL A 118 9.45 -11.19 0.37
CA VAL A 118 8.12 -10.73 -0.05
C VAL A 118 7.12 -11.88 -0.04
N LEU A 119 7.49 -13.06 -0.54
CA LEU A 119 6.64 -14.25 -0.51
C LEU A 119 6.29 -14.68 0.91
N GLY A 120 7.25 -14.63 1.85
CA GLY A 120 6.99 -14.90 3.25
C GLY A 120 5.95 -13.94 3.85
N ALA A 121 6.03 -12.66 3.54
CA ALA A 121 5.05 -11.67 3.96
C ALA A 121 3.67 -11.91 3.31
N ILE A 122 3.59 -12.25 2.03
CA ILE A 122 2.35 -12.58 1.32
C ILE A 122 1.63 -13.78 1.95
N HIS A 123 2.39 -14.81 2.36
CA HIS A 123 1.81 -15.99 2.99
C HIS A 123 1.36 -15.77 4.44
N ASN A 124 1.65 -14.62 5.03
CA ASN A 124 1.09 -14.25 6.32
C ASN A 124 -0.36 -13.78 6.14
N PRO A 125 -1.37 -14.52 6.65
CA PRO A 125 -2.79 -14.22 6.42
C PRO A 125 -3.28 -12.90 7.06
N LEU A 126 -2.41 -12.19 7.77
CA LEU A 126 -2.70 -10.90 8.37
C LEU A 126 -2.15 -9.73 7.53
N VAL A 127 -1.44 -9.99 6.43
CA VAL A 127 -0.97 -8.98 5.50
C VAL A 127 -2.00 -8.79 4.39
N ASP A 128 -2.45 -7.56 4.19
CA ASP A 128 -3.46 -7.22 3.19
C ASP A 128 -2.85 -6.70 1.88
N ILE A 129 -1.72 -5.98 1.98
CA ILE A 129 -1.07 -5.31 0.85
C ILE A 129 0.45 -5.49 0.93
N ILE A 130 1.11 -5.69 -0.21
CA ILE A 130 2.56 -5.49 -0.35
C ILE A 130 2.80 -4.08 -0.85
N GLY A 131 3.48 -3.27 -0.03
CA GLY A 131 3.79 -1.88 -0.33
C GLY A 131 4.97 -1.74 -1.28
N HIS A 132 4.90 -0.80 -2.21
CA HIS A 132 5.93 -0.39 -3.19
C HIS A 132 6.91 -1.50 -3.64
N PRO A 133 6.41 -2.65 -4.15
CA PRO A 133 7.27 -3.76 -4.60
C PRO A 133 8.09 -3.42 -5.84
N ASP A 134 7.93 -2.23 -6.38
CA ASP A 134 8.64 -1.70 -7.55
C ASP A 134 10.01 -1.09 -7.22
N ASP A 135 10.40 -0.95 -5.93
CA ASP A 135 11.70 -0.39 -5.58
C ASP A 135 12.86 -1.31 -5.98
N GLY A 136 13.58 -0.92 -7.02
CA GLY A 136 14.72 -1.68 -7.56
C GLY A 136 15.96 -1.71 -6.68
N ILE A 137 15.95 -1.06 -5.49
CA ILE A 137 16.93 -1.33 -4.44
C ILE A 137 16.84 -2.79 -4.02
N TYR A 138 15.63 -3.37 -4.07
CA TYR A 138 15.34 -4.78 -3.83
C TYR A 138 14.91 -5.45 -5.14
N PRO A 139 15.85 -5.95 -5.98
CA PRO A 139 15.45 -6.66 -7.20
C PRO A 139 14.55 -7.85 -6.88
N LEU A 140 13.41 -7.96 -7.57
CA LEU A 140 12.40 -9.00 -7.34
C LEU A 140 12.17 -9.87 -8.60
N GLU A 141 11.68 -11.09 -8.40
CA GLU A 141 11.06 -11.94 -9.41
C GLU A 141 9.54 -11.75 -9.29
N TYR A 142 8.93 -11.04 -10.24
CA TYR A 142 7.52 -10.64 -10.09
C TYR A 142 6.54 -11.78 -10.33
N GLU A 143 6.86 -12.75 -11.20
CA GLU A 143 5.92 -13.82 -11.52
C GLU A 143 5.49 -14.61 -10.27
N PRO A 144 6.40 -15.19 -9.44
CA PRO A 144 5.98 -15.89 -8.22
C PRO A 144 5.28 -14.99 -7.20
N ILE A 145 5.62 -13.68 -7.15
CA ILE A 145 4.95 -12.71 -6.27
C ILE A 145 3.48 -12.52 -6.71
N VAL A 146 3.24 -12.33 -8.01
CA VAL A 146 1.90 -12.13 -8.56
C VAL A 146 1.04 -13.40 -8.37
N GLU A 147 1.62 -14.59 -8.59
CA GLU A 147 0.95 -15.87 -8.33
C GLU A 147 0.54 -16.02 -6.86
N ALA A 148 1.49 -15.83 -5.94
CA ALA A 148 1.23 -15.93 -4.50
C ALA A 148 0.20 -14.87 -4.03
N ALA A 149 0.32 -13.64 -4.50
CA ALA A 149 -0.63 -12.56 -4.18
C ALA A 149 -2.06 -12.91 -4.63
N LYS A 150 -2.21 -13.56 -5.80
CA LYS A 150 -3.51 -14.04 -6.30
C LYS A 150 -4.06 -15.17 -5.44
N GLU A 151 -3.24 -16.12 -5.03
CA GLU A 151 -3.64 -17.26 -4.21
C GLU A 151 -4.13 -16.83 -2.81
N THR A 152 -3.43 -15.85 -2.21
CA THR A 152 -3.72 -15.35 -0.87
C THR A 152 -4.74 -14.21 -0.85
N ASN A 153 -5.10 -13.64 -2.00
CA ASN A 153 -5.86 -12.39 -2.14
C ASN A 153 -5.14 -11.17 -1.53
N THR A 154 -3.82 -11.17 -1.48
CA THR A 154 -3.03 -10.01 -1.09
C THR A 154 -2.97 -9.02 -2.25
N LEU A 155 -3.12 -7.72 -2.01
CA LEU A 155 -3.01 -6.71 -3.05
C LEU A 155 -1.53 -6.34 -3.27
N LEU A 156 -1.19 -6.02 -4.52
CA LEU A 156 0.09 -5.42 -4.87
C LEU A 156 -0.09 -3.92 -5.08
N GLU A 157 0.76 -3.12 -4.47
CA GLU A 157 0.63 -1.67 -4.52
C GLU A 157 1.24 -1.07 -5.79
N VAL A 158 0.52 -0.12 -6.35
CA VAL A 158 1.02 0.89 -7.30
C VAL A 158 1.23 2.17 -6.51
N ASN A 159 2.47 2.42 -6.11
CA ASN A 159 2.81 3.50 -5.21
C ASN A 159 3.19 4.76 -5.96
N ASN A 160 2.44 5.86 -5.73
CA ASN A 160 2.71 7.11 -6.43
C ASN A 160 4.05 7.74 -6.02
N ASN A 161 4.46 7.60 -4.76
CA ASN A 161 5.73 8.16 -4.29
C ASN A 161 6.94 7.47 -4.91
N SER A 162 6.81 6.21 -5.36
CA SER A 162 7.85 5.52 -6.14
C SER A 162 8.19 6.22 -7.44
N LEU A 163 7.26 6.97 -8.02
CA LEU A 163 7.45 7.70 -9.28
C LEU A 163 7.96 9.13 -9.07
N ASN A 164 8.20 9.54 -7.83
CA ASN A 164 8.76 10.85 -7.51
C ASN A 164 10.24 10.91 -7.94
N PRO A 165 10.61 11.78 -8.90
CA PRO A 165 11.99 11.87 -9.38
C PRO A 165 12.99 12.35 -8.32
N ALA A 166 12.51 12.96 -7.23
CA ALA A 166 13.32 13.36 -6.08
C ALA A 166 13.41 12.25 -5.01
N GLY A 167 12.73 11.12 -5.20
CA GLY A 167 12.73 9.97 -4.29
C GLY A 167 14.04 9.18 -4.33
N SER A 168 14.21 8.31 -3.33
CA SER A 168 15.40 7.44 -3.20
C SER A 168 15.24 6.09 -3.92
N ARG A 169 14.02 5.68 -4.27
CA ARG A 169 13.73 4.41 -4.95
C ARG A 169 14.30 4.39 -6.37
N LYS A 170 14.67 3.22 -6.86
CA LYS A 170 15.37 3.05 -8.14
C LYS A 170 14.61 2.13 -9.09
N HIS A 171 14.73 2.38 -10.40
CA HIS A 171 14.14 1.53 -11.45
C HIS A 171 12.64 1.28 -11.28
N THR A 172 11.95 2.19 -10.57
CA THR A 172 10.56 1.99 -10.15
C THR A 172 9.61 1.87 -11.33
N ARG A 173 9.80 2.69 -12.37
CA ARG A 173 8.91 2.69 -13.53
C ARG A 173 8.99 1.39 -14.32
N GLU A 174 10.20 0.90 -14.62
CA GLU A 174 10.42 -0.35 -15.34
C GLU A 174 9.88 -1.54 -14.56
N ASN A 175 10.15 -1.57 -13.26
CA ASN A 175 9.70 -2.61 -12.35
C ASN A 175 8.17 -2.62 -12.22
N LEU A 176 7.57 -1.43 -12.08
CA LEU A 176 6.12 -1.28 -12.01
C LEU A 176 5.44 -1.80 -13.27
N ILE A 177 5.95 -1.45 -14.46
CA ILE A 177 5.42 -1.94 -15.75
C ILE A 177 5.51 -3.47 -15.81
N ALA A 178 6.66 -4.05 -15.48
CA ALA A 178 6.84 -5.51 -15.50
C ALA A 178 5.86 -6.22 -14.54
N MET A 179 5.66 -5.69 -13.33
CA MET A 179 4.69 -6.23 -12.38
C MET A 179 3.25 -6.13 -12.93
N LEU A 180 2.89 -4.98 -13.49
CA LEU A 180 1.53 -4.74 -13.98
C LEU A 180 1.16 -5.58 -15.20
N GLU A 181 2.11 -5.88 -16.10
CA GLU A 181 1.91 -6.80 -17.21
C GLU A 181 1.54 -8.19 -16.70
N LEU A 182 2.25 -8.70 -15.71
CA LEU A 182 1.93 -9.96 -15.05
C LEU A 182 0.60 -9.90 -14.29
N CYS A 183 0.34 -8.83 -13.55
CA CYS A 183 -0.96 -8.65 -12.86
C CYS A 183 -2.13 -8.69 -13.84
N LYS A 184 -1.98 -8.11 -15.03
CA LYS A 184 -2.98 -8.17 -16.10
C LYS A 184 -3.17 -9.58 -16.62
N GLU A 185 -2.09 -10.31 -16.90
CA GLU A 185 -2.12 -11.70 -17.39
C GLU A 185 -2.78 -12.63 -16.37
N TYR A 186 -2.38 -12.54 -15.10
CA TYR A 186 -2.88 -13.38 -14.02
C TYR A 186 -4.24 -12.90 -13.46
N LYS A 187 -4.74 -11.74 -13.90
CA LYS A 187 -5.93 -11.07 -13.35
C LYS A 187 -5.80 -10.82 -11.85
N GLN A 188 -4.61 -10.42 -11.41
CA GLN A 188 -4.31 -10.03 -10.05
C GLN A 188 -4.72 -8.57 -9.82
N PRO A 189 -5.60 -8.27 -8.84
CA PRO A 189 -5.94 -6.89 -8.52
C PRO A 189 -4.76 -6.16 -7.88
N VAL A 190 -4.68 -4.86 -8.16
CA VAL A 190 -3.70 -3.95 -7.57
C VAL A 190 -4.41 -2.81 -6.86
N ILE A 191 -3.72 -2.13 -5.95
CA ILE A 191 -4.21 -0.95 -5.26
C ILE A 191 -3.29 0.23 -5.50
N MET A 192 -3.88 1.42 -5.70
CA MET A 192 -3.12 2.65 -5.97
C MET A 192 -3.16 3.56 -4.76
N ASN A 193 -1.99 3.93 -4.24
CA ASN A 193 -1.87 4.80 -3.08
C ASN A 193 -0.85 5.93 -3.31
N SER A 194 -0.93 6.97 -2.49
CA SER A 194 0.00 8.10 -2.57
C SER A 194 1.29 7.88 -1.79
N ASP A 195 1.26 7.13 -0.69
CA ASP A 195 2.35 7.02 0.28
C ASP A 195 2.73 8.43 0.79
N SER A 196 1.70 9.20 1.16
CA SER A 196 1.89 10.59 1.46
C SER A 196 2.38 10.80 2.89
N HIS A 197 3.41 11.65 3.03
CA HIS A 197 4.02 12.06 4.29
C HIS A 197 3.66 13.51 4.65
N VAL A 198 2.87 14.15 3.80
CA VAL A 198 2.40 15.53 3.99
C VAL A 198 1.02 15.71 3.35
N PHE A 199 0.17 16.52 3.95
CA PHE A 199 -1.24 16.67 3.56
C PHE A 199 -1.45 17.03 2.08
N CYS A 200 -0.53 17.77 1.47
CA CYS A 200 -0.65 18.17 0.06
C CYS A 200 -0.47 17.01 -0.92
N ASP A 201 0.18 15.91 -0.50
CA ASP A 201 0.40 14.74 -1.34
C ASP A 201 -0.67 13.64 -1.19
N VAL A 202 -1.59 13.76 -0.21
CA VAL A 202 -2.75 12.86 -0.09
C VAL A 202 -3.50 12.78 -1.43
N ALA A 203 -3.86 11.60 -1.85
CA ALA A 203 -4.50 11.32 -3.13
C ALA A 203 -3.72 11.77 -4.37
N ARG A 204 -2.42 12.00 -4.25
CA ARG A 204 -1.57 12.30 -5.41
C ARG A 204 -1.48 11.08 -6.33
N ARG A 205 -1.64 11.32 -7.64
CA ARG A 205 -1.71 10.30 -8.70
C ARG A 205 -0.98 10.79 -9.96
N ASP A 206 0.33 10.91 -9.88
CA ASP A 206 1.19 11.37 -10.98
C ASP A 206 1.68 10.17 -11.83
N PHE A 207 0.75 9.35 -12.28
CA PHE A 207 1.04 8.17 -13.11
C PHE A 207 1.16 8.52 -14.60
N SER A 208 1.86 9.61 -14.96
CA SER A 208 2.03 10.01 -16.35
C SER A 208 2.60 8.86 -17.20
N GLY A 209 1.83 8.42 -18.20
CA GLY A 209 2.18 7.29 -19.08
C GLY A 209 1.74 5.91 -18.56
N VAL A 210 0.87 5.86 -17.57
CA VAL A 210 0.18 4.63 -17.11
C VAL A 210 -1.32 4.90 -17.21
N GLU A 211 -2.03 4.20 -18.09
CA GLU A 211 -3.49 4.27 -18.18
C GLU A 211 -4.09 3.27 -17.19
N VAL A 212 -4.89 3.78 -16.27
CA VAL A 212 -5.60 2.97 -15.28
C VAL A 212 -6.99 2.65 -15.80
N VAL A 213 -7.25 1.39 -16.11
CA VAL A 213 -8.57 0.91 -16.50
C VAL A 213 -9.11 0.03 -15.38
N ILE A 214 -10.27 0.42 -14.82
CA ILE A 214 -10.96 -0.38 -13.80
C ILE A 214 -11.97 -1.25 -14.52
N SER A 215 -11.89 -2.56 -14.35
CA SER A 215 -12.88 -3.50 -14.90
C SER A 215 -13.48 -4.38 -13.80
N SER A 216 -14.73 -4.83 -14.03
CA SER A 216 -15.35 -5.85 -13.18
C SER A 216 -14.74 -7.24 -13.41
N LYS A 217 -15.05 -8.19 -12.52
CA LYS A 217 -14.71 -9.62 -12.72
C LYS A 217 -15.16 -10.18 -14.07
N ASP A 218 -16.17 -9.57 -14.70
CA ASP A 218 -16.75 -9.98 -15.98
C ASP A 218 -16.20 -9.18 -17.17
N GLY A 219 -15.18 -8.34 -16.96
CA GLY A 219 -14.51 -7.58 -18.03
C GLY A 219 -15.22 -6.29 -18.45
N GLU A 220 -16.30 -5.90 -17.79
CA GLU A 220 -16.92 -4.59 -18.02
C GLU A 220 -16.12 -3.47 -17.37
N VAL A 221 -15.87 -2.39 -18.10
CA VAL A 221 -15.30 -1.16 -17.53
C VAL A 221 -16.33 -0.57 -16.58
N LEU A 222 -16.06 -0.64 -15.28
CA LEU A 222 -16.93 -0.06 -14.27
C LEU A 222 -16.67 1.43 -14.12
N PRO A 223 -17.74 2.27 -14.09
CA PRO A 223 -17.60 3.55 -13.46
C PRO A 223 -17.23 3.31 -11.98
N LEU A 224 -16.31 4.09 -11.45
CA LEU A 224 -15.97 4.07 -10.03
C LEU A 224 -17.23 4.30 -9.19
N VAL A 225 -17.89 3.22 -8.78
CA VAL A 225 -19.09 3.28 -7.95
C VAL A 225 -18.67 3.22 -6.48
N PRO A 226 -19.33 4.00 -5.59
CA PRO A 226 -19.03 4.10 -4.15
C PRO A 226 -19.30 2.82 -3.34
N ALA A 227 -19.31 1.65 -3.95
CA ALA A 227 -19.77 0.39 -3.35
C ALA A 227 -18.75 -0.35 -2.47
N VAL A 228 -17.69 0.29 -2.04
CA VAL A 228 -16.69 -0.33 -1.15
C VAL A 228 -16.83 0.12 0.31
N ILE A 229 -17.88 0.84 0.63
CA ILE A 229 -18.25 1.16 2.01
C ILE A 229 -19.10 0.00 2.55
N GLY A 230 -18.46 -0.91 3.21
CA GLY A 230 -19.08 -2.07 3.83
C GLY A 230 -18.85 -3.37 3.09
N LEU A 231 -17.83 -4.10 3.50
CA LEU A 231 -17.55 -5.51 3.15
C LEU A 231 -16.85 -5.74 1.80
N ASN A 232 -15.58 -6.05 1.90
CA ASN A 232 -14.67 -6.55 0.88
C ASN A 232 -14.06 -5.50 -0.07
N LEU A 233 -12.89 -4.98 0.31
CA LEU A 233 -11.88 -4.39 -0.58
C LEU A 233 -11.56 -5.27 -1.82
N PHE A 234 -11.98 -6.53 -1.81
CA PHE A 234 -11.65 -7.58 -2.77
C PHE A 234 -12.52 -7.64 -4.04
N ASN A 235 -13.45 -6.72 -4.26
CA ASN A 235 -14.34 -6.77 -5.44
C ASN A 235 -14.09 -5.71 -6.51
N ALA A 236 -13.17 -4.76 -6.29
CA ALA A 236 -12.76 -3.81 -7.33
C ALA A 236 -11.44 -4.28 -7.94
N ILE A 237 -11.49 -4.80 -9.16
CA ILE A 237 -10.29 -5.18 -9.91
C ILE A 237 -9.82 -3.97 -10.70
N ILE A 238 -8.64 -3.44 -10.37
CA ILE A 238 -8.01 -2.35 -11.11
C ILE A 238 -7.03 -2.99 -12.09
N TYR A 239 -7.28 -2.85 -13.40
CA TYR A 239 -6.32 -3.20 -14.43
C TYR A 239 -5.63 -1.93 -14.90
N ILE A 240 -4.32 -1.98 -15.03
CA ILE A 240 -3.51 -0.89 -15.56
C ILE A 240 -2.95 -1.34 -16.91
N SER A 241 -3.15 -0.56 -17.95
CA SER A 241 -2.56 -0.80 -19.26
C SER A 241 -1.45 0.21 -19.52
N PRO A 242 -0.24 -0.21 -19.89
CA PRO A 242 0.78 0.73 -20.34
C PRO A 242 0.34 1.34 -21.69
N ILE A 243 0.45 2.65 -21.82
CA ILE A 243 0.39 3.31 -23.13
C ILE A 243 1.74 3.08 -23.80
N LEU A 244 1.73 2.41 -24.95
CA LEU A 244 2.88 2.25 -25.85
C LEU A 244 3.28 3.61 -26.46
#